data_84f45022a438846d8cbefc4842d571db
#
_entry.id   84f45022a438846d8cbefc4842d571db
#
_cell.length_a   1.000
_cell.length_b   1.000
_cell.length_c   1.000
_cell.angle_alpha   90.00
_cell.angle_beta   90.00
_cell.angle_gamma   90.00
#
_symmetry.space_group_name_H-M   'P 1'
#
loop_
_entity.id
_entity.type
_entity.pdbx_description
1 polymer ?
#
loop_
_entity_poly.entity_id
_entity_poly.type
_entity_poly.pdbx_seq_one_letter_code
_entity_poly.pdbx_strand_id
1 'polypeptide(L)'
;MAENRGNLTSYRPDIKVMDCTLRDGGLVNNFEFTDEFVKDLYEANVAAGVDYMEFGYKADKDIFDEKEFGKWKFCKEEDIRAIVGENDTPLKISVMADVGRTNMKRDIPPKSESVVDMVRVATYINTIPAAIEMANYCSDMGYEVTVNIMAISTAGENELDLALELLASQSKAQYIYLVDSYGSLYPEQVRRLADKYIKIAEKYGKSVGIHAHNNQQLAFANTIEACSIGVSLLDATVSGMGRGAGNCYSELLLGFLRNPKFNIVPVLKFIEKHMVPLKASGVVWGCDVQYMLTGQTNQHPRTAIAFTKAERTDYAKFYTEITGDE
;
A
#
# COMPACT_ATOMS: atom_id res chain seq x y z
N MET A 1 23.54 16.75 -6.91
CA MET A 1 22.28 15.94 -6.83
C MET A 1 21.21 16.60 -5.93
N ALA A 2 21.51 17.64 -5.16
CA ALA A 2 20.51 18.35 -4.34
C ALA A 2 19.58 19.29 -5.13
N GLU A 3 19.95 19.67 -6.35
CA GLU A 3 19.22 20.71 -7.12
C GLU A 3 17.88 20.24 -7.74
N ASN A 4 17.60 18.93 -7.80
CA ASN A 4 16.39 18.41 -8.40
C ASN A 4 15.26 18.02 -7.42
N ARG A 5 15.50 18.11 -6.12
CA ARG A 5 14.50 17.68 -5.11
C ARG A 5 13.29 18.62 -4.97
N GLY A 6 13.35 19.81 -5.50
CA GLY A 6 12.30 20.83 -5.35
C GLY A 6 11.32 20.97 -6.52
N ASN A 7 11.57 20.33 -7.67
CA ASN A 7 10.74 20.50 -8.87
C ASN A 7 10.07 19.19 -9.29
N LEU A 8 8.87 18.94 -8.79
CA LEU A 8 8.08 17.73 -9.09
C LEU A 8 7.61 17.61 -10.55
N THR A 9 7.72 18.69 -11.33
CA THR A 9 7.40 18.65 -12.76
C THR A 9 8.59 18.24 -13.61
N SER A 10 9.80 18.15 -13.03
CA SER A 10 10.99 17.69 -13.71
C SER A 10 11.16 16.16 -13.57
N TYR A 11 11.97 15.60 -14.48
CA TYR A 11 12.31 14.18 -14.43
C TYR A 11 13.06 13.81 -13.14
N ARG A 12 12.53 12.84 -12.39
CA ARG A 12 13.13 12.30 -11.17
C ARG A 12 13.25 10.79 -11.28
N PRO A 13 14.42 10.26 -11.72
CA PRO A 13 14.62 8.83 -11.91
C PRO A 13 14.66 8.03 -10.59
N ASP A 14 14.84 8.69 -9.46
CA ASP A 14 14.83 8.12 -8.12
C ASP A 14 13.43 7.74 -7.62
N ILE A 15 12.38 8.31 -8.22
CA ILE A 15 10.99 7.99 -7.85
C ILE A 15 10.58 6.67 -8.47
N LYS A 16 10.04 5.80 -7.62
CA LYS A 16 9.44 4.53 -7.98
C LYS A 16 7.97 4.51 -7.61
N VAL A 17 7.17 3.85 -8.44
CA VAL A 17 5.73 3.66 -8.19
C VAL A 17 5.44 2.20 -7.97
N MET A 18 4.63 1.91 -6.95
CA MET A 18 4.10 0.58 -6.66
C MET A 18 2.59 0.55 -6.87
N ASP A 19 2.14 -0.36 -7.73
CA ASP A 19 0.72 -0.69 -7.85
C ASP A 19 0.30 -1.65 -6.73
N CYS A 20 -0.66 -1.25 -5.91
CA CYS A 20 -1.23 -2.04 -4.83
C CYS A 20 -2.68 -2.49 -5.11
N THR A 21 -3.13 -2.46 -6.38
CA THR A 21 -4.52 -2.71 -6.76
C THR A 21 -5.02 -4.07 -6.30
N LEU A 22 -4.25 -5.14 -6.48
CA LEU A 22 -4.65 -6.47 -6.03
C LEU A 22 -4.63 -6.61 -4.51
N ARG A 23 -3.55 -6.10 -3.87
CA ARG A 23 -3.39 -6.29 -2.44
C ARG A 23 -4.43 -5.52 -1.63
N ASP A 24 -4.61 -4.23 -1.89
CA ASP A 24 -5.54 -3.41 -1.11
C ASP A 24 -6.97 -3.50 -1.67
N GLY A 25 -7.11 -3.59 -2.99
CA GLY A 25 -8.39 -3.86 -3.63
C GLY A 25 -8.98 -5.23 -3.25
N GLY A 26 -8.15 -6.22 -2.98
CA GLY A 26 -8.60 -7.51 -2.48
C GLY A 26 -9.36 -7.46 -1.15
N LEU A 27 -9.15 -6.40 -0.34
CA LEU A 27 -9.92 -6.17 0.88
C LEU A 27 -11.39 -5.73 0.61
N VAL A 28 -11.72 -5.40 -0.64
CA VAL A 28 -13.07 -5.02 -1.06
C VAL A 28 -13.88 -6.23 -1.51
N ASN A 29 -13.23 -7.21 -2.17
CA ASN A 29 -13.89 -8.36 -2.80
C ASN A 29 -13.34 -9.72 -2.31
N ASN A 30 -12.78 -9.79 -1.12
CA ASN A 30 -12.16 -10.98 -0.54
C ASN A 30 -11.08 -11.62 -1.44
N PHE A 31 -10.35 -10.82 -2.21
CA PHE A 31 -9.29 -11.27 -3.14
C PHE A 31 -9.80 -12.11 -4.32
N GLU A 32 -11.09 -12.04 -4.61
CA GLU A 32 -11.73 -12.71 -5.75
C GLU A 32 -11.48 -11.91 -7.03
N PHE A 33 -10.34 -12.16 -7.66
CA PHE A 33 -9.98 -11.65 -8.98
C PHE A 33 -9.77 -12.80 -9.94
N THR A 34 -10.27 -12.67 -11.17
CA THR A 34 -10.02 -13.64 -12.24
C THR A 34 -8.57 -13.57 -12.71
N ASP A 35 -8.03 -14.66 -13.24
CA ASP A 35 -6.68 -14.67 -13.80
C ASP A 35 -6.53 -13.71 -14.96
N GLU A 36 -7.57 -13.49 -15.75
CA GLU A 36 -7.61 -12.49 -16.81
C GLU A 36 -7.42 -11.08 -16.24
N PHE A 37 -8.16 -10.72 -15.18
CA PHE A 37 -8.01 -9.43 -14.52
C PHE A 37 -6.56 -9.20 -14.04
N VAL A 38 -5.99 -10.20 -13.37
CA VAL A 38 -4.63 -10.09 -12.79
C VAL A 38 -3.57 -10.03 -13.87
N LYS A 39 -3.72 -10.82 -14.93
CA LYS A 39 -2.80 -10.81 -16.07
C LYS A 39 -2.84 -9.49 -16.82
N ASP A 40 -4.03 -8.98 -17.12
CA ASP A 40 -4.18 -7.69 -17.79
C ASP A 40 -3.65 -6.52 -16.96
N LEU A 41 -3.81 -6.59 -15.61
CA LEU A 41 -3.22 -5.59 -14.71
C LEU A 41 -1.70 -5.66 -14.72
N TYR A 42 -1.12 -6.86 -14.69
CA TYR A 42 0.32 -7.06 -14.80
C TYR A 42 0.86 -6.48 -16.12
N GLU A 43 0.24 -6.83 -17.25
CA GLU A 43 0.63 -6.33 -18.58
C GLU A 43 0.47 -4.81 -18.69
N ALA A 44 -0.59 -4.25 -18.10
CA ALA A 44 -0.80 -2.81 -18.04
C ALA A 44 0.28 -2.09 -17.23
N ASN A 45 0.67 -2.62 -16.08
CA ASN A 45 1.74 -2.08 -15.24
C ASN A 45 3.11 -2.14 -15.94
N VAL A 46 3.42 -3.25 -16.60
CA VAL A 46 4.64 -3.38 -17.43
C VAL A 46 4.67 -2.29 -18.52
N ALA A 47 3.59 -2.17 -19.30
CA ALA A 47 3.50 -1.22 -20.38
C ALA A 47 3.43 0.25 -19.90
N ALA A 48 2.93 0.48 -18.68
CA ALA A 48 2.88 1.79 -18.05
C ALA A 48 4.23 2.21 -17.45
N GLY A 49 5.22 1.31 -17.31
CA GLY A 49 6.51 1.58 -16.73
C GLY A 49 6.50 1.68 -15.20
N VAL A 50 5.51 1.08 -14.54
CA VAL A 50 5.41 0.96 -13.09
C VAL A 50 6.58 0.12 -12.58
N ASP A 51 7.11 0.44 -11.40
CA ASP A 51 8.32 -0.24 -10.87
C ASP A 51 8.01 -1.52 -10.13
N TYR A 52 6.89 -1.55 -9.38
CA TYR A 52 6.47 -2.69 -8.55
C TYR A 52 4.97 -2.95 -8.68
N MET A 53 4.58 -4.23 -8.62
CA MET A 53 3.19 -4.65 -8.48
C MET A 53 3.04 -5.56 -7.27
N GLU A 54 2.15 -5.19 -6.34
CA GLU A 54 1.87 -5.96 -5.13
C GLU A 54 0.68 -6.89 -5.35
N PHE A 55 0.95 -8.20 -5.46
CA PHE A 55 -0.05 -9.20 -5.80
C PHE A 55 -1.06 -9.49 -4.69
N GLY A 56 -0.64 -9.40 -3.44
CA GLY A 56 -1.51 -9.67 -2.31
C GLY A 56 -0.74 -9.99 -1.04
N TYR A 57 -1.25 -10.92 -0.25
CA TYR A 57 -0.65 -11.29 1.04
C TYR A 57 -0.02 -12.69 1.01
N LYS A 58 0.96 -12.90 1.89
CA LYS A 58 1.40 -14.21 2.37
C LYS A 58 0.64 -14.55 3.67
N ALA A 59 -0.69 -14.62 3.59
CA ALA A 59 -1.52 -14.86 4.75
C ALA A 59 -1.37 -16.30 5.27
N ASP A 60 -1.31 -16.45 6.60
CA ASP A 60 -1.25 -17.76 7.25
C ASP A 60 -2.58 -18.51 7.10
N LYS A 61 -2.56 -19.65 6.41
CA LYS A 61 -3.74 -20.51 6.21
C LYS A 61 -4.28 -21.16 7.49
N ASP A 62 -3.50 -21.13 8.58
CA ASP A 62 -3.97 -21.58 9.88
C ASP A 62 -4.82 -20.50 10.59
N ILE A 63 -4.79 -19.25 10.08
CA ILE A 63 -5.56 -18.11 10.58
C ILE A 63 -6.71 -17.76 9.62
N PHE A 64 -6.47 -17.87 8.31
CA PHE A 64 -7.43 -17.50 7.26
C PHE A 64 -7.84 -18.73 6.46
N ASP A 65 -9.16 -18.98 6.36
CA ASP A 65 -9.68 -20.11 5.57
C ASP A 65 -9.57 -19.82 4.07
N GLU A 66 -8.89 -20.73 3.33
CA GLU A 66 -8.77 -20.63 1.87
C GLU A 66 -10.13 -20.70 1.13
N LYS A 67 -11.21 -21.11 1.80
CA LYS A 67 -12.56 -21.12 1.24
C LYS A 67 -13.28 -19.77 1.33
N GLU A 68 -12.81 -18.88 2.20
CA GLU A 68 -13.40 -17.56 2.42
C GLU A 68 -12.74 -16.46 1.56
N PHE A 69 -11.56 -16.75 1.02
CA PHE A 69 -10.74 -15.77 0.30
C PHE A 69 -10.19 -16.33 -1.00
N GLY A 70 -10.12 -15.47 -2.02
CA GLY A 70 -9.44 -15.77 -3.26
C GLY A 70 -7.93 -16.00 -3.07
N LYS A 71 -7.31 -16.65 -4.06
CA LYS A 71 -5.91 -17.12 -4.02
C LYS A 71 -4.88 -16.02 -3.75
N TRP A 72 -5.19 -14.77 -4.10
CA TRP A 72 -4.31 -13.61 -3.90
C TRP A 72 -4.20 -13.16 -2.43
N LYS A 73 -5.03 -13.70 -1.54
CA LYS A 73 -4.84 -13.60 -0.09
C LYS A 73 -3.62 -14.38 0.39
N PHE A 74 -3.26 -15.44 -0.32
CA PHE A 74 -2.18 -16.37 0.06
C PHE A 74 -0.96 -16.27 -0.86
N CYS A 75 -1.14 -15.77 -2.09
CA CYS A 75 -0.07 -15.57 -3.09
C CYS A 75 0.89 -16.75 -3.17
N LYS A 76 0.35 -17.98 -3.41
CA LYS A 76 1.20 -19.15 -3.62
C LYS A 76 2.09 -18.93 -4.84
N GLU A 77 3.27 -19.51 -4.82
CA GLU A 77 4.26 -19.32 -5.88
C GLU A 77 3.73 -19.78 -7.26
N GLU A 78 3.01 -20.90 -7.29
CA GLU A 78 2.39 -21.43 -8.51
C GLU A 78 1.33 -20.47 -9.09
N ASP A 79 0.57 -19.76 -8.25
CA ASP A 79 -0.45 -18.81 -8.69
C ASP A 79 0.19 -17.55 -9.31
N ILE A 80 1.26 -17.04 -8.71
CA ILE A 80 1.99 -15.89 -9.26
C ILE A 80 2.67 -16.28 -10.57
N ARG A 81 3.35 -17.42 -10.62
CA ARG A 81 4.01 -17.93 -11.85
C ARG A 81 3.04 -18.18 -12.99
N ALA A 82 1.80 -18.59 -12.71
CA ALA A 82 0.77 -18.78 -13.73
C ALA A 82 0.43 -17.46 -14.47
N ILE A 83 0.65 -16.29 -13.82
CA ILE A 83 0.42 -14.97 -14.39
C ILE A 83 1.68 -14.42 -15.07
N VAL A 84 2.81 -14.41 -14.35
CA VAL A 84 4.01 -13.66 -14.77
C VAL A 84 5.09 -14.52 -15.43
N GLY A 85 4.94 -15.86 -15.42
CA GLY A 85 6.01 -16.78 -15.82
C GLY A 85 7.24 -16.61 -14.91
N GLU A 86 8.41 -16.49 -15.52
CA GLU A 86 9.69 -16.18 -14.81
C GLU A 86 9.93 -14.67 -14.67
N ASN A 87 8.97 -13.85 -15.09
CA ASN A 87 9.02 -12.38 -15.05
C ASN A 87 10.28 -11.77 -15.70
N ASP A 88 10.39 -11.89 -17.01
CA ASP A 88 11.51 -11.31 -17.79
C ASP A 88 11.32 -9.79 -18.07
N THR A 89 10.50 -9.12 -17.27
CA THR A 89 10.19 -7.68 -17.42
C THR A 89 10.87 -6.83 -16.36
N PRO A 90 10.98 -5.50 -16.54
CA PRO A 90 11.50 -4.60 -15.52
C PRO A 90 10.61 -4.46 -14.27
N LEU A 91 9.30 -4.82 -14.37
CA LEU A 91 8.34 -4.74 -13.27
C LEU A 91 8.71 -5.77 -12.19
N LYS A 92 8.94 -5.30 -10.97
CA LYS A 92 9.23 -6.16 -9.83
C LYS A 92 7.95 -6.64 -9.14
N ILE A 93 7.93 -7.90 -8.75
CA ILE A 93 6.79 -8.53 -8.08
C ILE A 93 6.94 -8.37 -6.56
N SER A 94 5.88 -7.92 -5.91
CA SER A 94 5.83 -7.74 -4.45
C SER A 94 4.68 -8.48 -3.81
N VAL A 95 4.84 -8.84 -2.55
CA VAL A 95 3.79 -9.40 -1.67
C VAL A 95 3.91 -8.80 -0.28
N MET A 96 2.78 -8.75 0.46
CA MET A 96 2.74 -8.27 1.83
C MET A 96 2.73 -9.44 2.83
N ALA A 97 3.48 -9.28 3.91
CA ALA A 97 3.56 -10.22 5.03
C ALA A 97 3.24 -9.47 6.34
N ASP A 98 2.09 -9.77 6.94
CA ASP A 98 1.67 -9.13 8.19
C ASP A 98 2.30 -9.82 9.40
N VAL A 99 2.90 -9.03 10.29
CA VAL A 99 3.40 -9.52 11.58
C VAL A 99 2.26 -10.17 12.37
N GLY A 100 2.48 -11.43 12.79
CA GLY A 100 1.50 -12.22 13.52
C GLY A 100 0.36 -12.81 12.66
N ARG A 101 0.40 -12.63 11.33
CA ARG A 101 -0.60 -13.18 10.39
C ARG A 101 0.02 -13.85 9.15
N THR A 102 1.34 -13.96 9.14
CA THR A 102 2.12 -14.67 8.12
C THR A 102 3.04 -15.66 8.82
N ASN A 103 3.08 -16.89 8.39
CA ASN A 103 4.08 -17.85 8.82
C ASN A 103 5.31 -17.75 7.91
N MET A 104 6.24 -16.85 8.26
CA MET A 104 7.38 -16.52 7.40
C MET A 104 8.22 -17.75 7.02
N LYS A 105 8.39 -18.71 7.95
CA LYS A 105 9.23 -19.91 7.70
C LYS A 105 8.58 -20.90 6.74
N ARG A 106 7.25 -20.95 6.69
CA ARG A 106 6.50 -21.85 5.79
C ARG A 106 6.19 -21.18 4.46
N ASP A 107 5.80 -19.90 4.49
CA ASP A 107 5.13 -19.25 3.36
C ASP A 107 6.06 -18.32 2.56
N ILE A 108 7.29 -18.08 3.03
CA ILE A 108 8.30 -17.26 2.34
C ILE A 108 9.53 -18.14 2.06
N PRO A 109 9.62 -18.76 0.86
CA PRO A 109 10.77 -19.56 0.46
C PRO A 109 11.99 -18.68 0.17
N PRO A 110 13.20 -19.25 -0.05
CA PRO A 110 14.33 -18.49 -0.58
C PRO A 110 14.00 -17.81 -1.91
N LYS A 111 14.56 -16.61 -2.14
CA LYS A 111 14.36 -15.85 -3.40
C LYS A 111 14.73 -16.68 -4.65
N SER A 112 15.71 -17.56 -4.54
CA SER A 112 16.11 -18.45 -5.64
C SER A 112 15.03 -19.42 -6.11
N GLU A 113 13.97 -19.61 -5.32
CA GLU A 113 12.82 -20.46 -5.60
C GLU A 113 11.55 -19.67 -5.95
N SER A 114 11.64 -18.32 -5.94
CA SER A 114 10.49 -17.43 -6.07
C SER A 114 10.68 -16.40 -7.18
N VAL A 115 9.58 -16.07 -7.86
CA VAL A 115 9.49 -14.94 -8.80
C VAL A 115 9.21 -13.61 -8.07
N VAL A 116 8.88 -13.64 -6.78
CA VAL A 116 8.70 -12.45 -5.95
C VAL A 116 10.05 -11.77 -5.72
N ASP A 117 10.12 -10.46 -5.89
CA ASP A 117 11.33 -9.66 -5.69
C ASP A 117 11.36 -8.96 -4.34
N MET A 118 10.19 -8.55 -3.84
CA MET A 118 10.07 -7.75 -2.63
C MET A 118 9.04 -8.33 -1.67
N VAL A 119 9.39 -8.40 -0.38
CA VAL A 119 8.45 -8.68 0.71
C VAL A 119 8.23 -7.40 1.51
N ARG A 120 6.96 -7.00 1.65
CA ARG A 120 6.55 -5.85 2.44
C ARG A 120 6.04 -6.30 3.80
N VAL A 121 6.80 -6.03 4.84
CA VAL A 121 6.45 -6.40 6.22
C VAL A 121 5.51 -5.35 6.80
N ALA A 122 4.25 -5.71 7.03
CA ALA A 122 3.29 -4.82 7.66
C ALA A 122 3.25 -5.03 9.19
N THR A 123 3.28 -3.93 9.94
CA THR A 123 3.37 -3.94 11.39
C THR A 123 2.64 -2.75 11.99
N TYR A 124 2.25 -2.86 13.25
CA TYR A 124 1.87 -1.72 14.08
C TYR A 124 3.05 -1.27 14.93
N ILE A 125 2.95 -0.05 15.49
CA ILE A 125 4.01 0.55 16.28
C ILE A 125 4.42 -0.29 17.49
N ASN A 126 3.49 -1.03 18.07
CA ASN A 126 3.71 -1.90 19.24
C ASN A 126 4.31 -3.27 18.91
N THR A 127 4.53 -3.60 17.63
CA THR A 127 5.09 -4.90 17.19
C THR A 127 6.40 -4.76 16.40
N ILE A 128 7.12 -3.65 16.58
CA ILE A 128 8.38 -3.34 15.89
C ILE A 128 9.45 -4.43 16.04
N PRO A 129 9.71 -5.02 17.24
CA PRO A 129 10.72 -6.08 17.35
C PRO A 129 10.42 -7.29 16.45
N ALA A 130 9.18 -7.72 16.37
CA ALA A 130 8.77 -8.82 15.50
C ALA A 130 8.86 -8.45 14.00
N ALA A 131 8.61 -7.17 13.67
CA ALA A 131 8.80 -6.67 12.31
C ALA A 131 10.27 -6.68 11.91
N ILE A 132 11.20 -6.34 12.80
CA ILE A 132 12.64 -6.42 12.57
C ILE A 132 13.05 -7.87 12.31
N GLU A 133 12.59 -8.82 13.14
CA GLU A 133 12.87 -10.25 12.95
C GLU A 133 12.40 -10.73 11.56
N MET A 134 11.15 -10.44 11.21
CA MET A 134 10.58 -10.83 9.90
C MET A 134 11.31 -10.16 8.73
N ALA A 135 11.62 -8.85 8.84
CA ALA A 135 12.36 -8.13 7.81
C ALA A 135 13.77 -8.71 7.59
N ASN A 136 14.46 -9.03 8.68
CA ASN A 136 15.79 -9.63 8.61
C ASN A 136 15.74 -11.03 8.00
N TYR A 137 14.74 -11.85 8.40
CA TYR A 137 14.51 -13.15 7.80
C TYR A 137 14.30 -13.04 6.28
N CYS A 138 13.39 -12.17 5.82
CA CYS A 138 13.12 -11.99 4.39
C CYS A 138 14.36 -11.50 3.62
N SER A 139 15.12 -10.58 4.21
CA SER A 139 16.36 -10.08 3.61
C SER A 139 17.42 -11.19 3.52
N ASP A 140 17.55 -12.07 4.54
CA ASP A 140 18.47 -13.20 4.54
C ASP A 140 18.06 -14.28 3.53
N MET A 141 16.76 -14.37 3.20
CA MET A 141 16.25 -15.18 2.09
C MET A 141 16.54 -14.57 0.71
N GLY A 142 17.07 -13.34 0.63
CA GLY A 142 17.48 -12.67 -0.61
C GLY A 142 16.46 -11.70 -1.21
N TYR A 143 15.40 -11.37 -0.51
CA TYR A 143 14.39 -10.41 -0.98
C TYR A 143 14.77 -8.95 -0.74
N GLU A 144 14.29 -8.04 -1.59
CA GLU A 144 14.11 -6.65 -1.19
C GLU A 144 13.04 -6.59 -0.09
N VAL A 145 13.23 -5.72 0.90
CA VAL A 145 12.31 -5.67 2.05
C VAL A 145 11.91 -4.23 2.35
N THR A 146 10.61 -4.04 2.63
CA THR A 146 10.10 -2.81 3.24
C THR A 146 9.49 -3.11 4.60
N VAL A 147 9.47 -2.14 5.51
CA VAL A 147 8.68 -2.21 6.75
C VAL A 147 7.63 -1.10 6.74
N ASN A 148 6.37 -1.49 6.81
CA ASN A 148 5.20 -0.64 6.67
C ASN A 148 4.55 -0.45 8.05
N ILE A 149 4.76 0.73 8.68
CA ILE A 149 4.16 1.04 9.99
C ILE A 149 2.74 1.53 9.77
N MET A 150 1.78 0.64 10.03
CA MET A 150 0.34 0.92 9.85
C MET A 150 -0.21 1.84 10.93
N ALA A 151 -1.32 2.54 10.61
CA ALA A 151 -2.06 3.42 11.52
C ALA A 151 -1.18 4.49 12.19
N ILE A 152 -0.26 5.07 11.44
CA ILE A 152 0.74 5.99 11.96
C ILE A 152 0.12 7.25 12.59
N SER A 153 -1.07 7.64 12.17
CA SER A 153 -1.83 8.76 12.71
C SER A 153 -2.21 8.60 14.19
N THR A 154 -2.14 7.38 14.73
CA THR A 154 -2.44 7.08 16.14
C THR A 154 -1.20 6.94 17.02
N ALA A 155 -0.01 6.98 16.44
CA ALA A 155 1.25 6.78 17.16
C ALA A 155 1.62 8.01 18.01
N GLY A 156 2.08 7.78 19.23
CA GLY A 156 2.70 8.82 20.05
C GLY A 156 4.05 9.26 19.48
N GLU A 157 4.39 10.54 19.63
CA GLU A 157 5.60 11.10 19.01
C GLU A 157 6.89 10.41 19.48
N ASN A 158 7.04 10.22 20.79
CA ASN A 158 8.22 9.55 21.37
C ASN A 158 8.29 8.06 21.00
N GLU A 159 7.13 7.41 20.91
CA GLU A 159 7.02 6.00 20.48
C GLU A 159 7.46 5.85 19.02
N LEU A 160 7.03 6.78 18.17
CA LEU A 160 7.43 6.81 16.78
C LEU A 160 8.92 7.04 16.61
N ASP A 161 9.51 7.98 17.36
CA ASP A 161 10.95 8.25 17.29
C ASP A 161 11.78 7.02 17.64
N LEU A 162 11.39 6.32 18.71
CA LEU A 162 12.04 5.07 19.12
C LEU A 162 11.86 3.96 18.07
N ALA A 163 10.64 3.80 17.55
CA ALA A 163 10.33 2.79 16.54
C ALA A 163 11.15 2.99 15.25
N LEU A 164 11.23 4.22 14.77
CA LEU A 164 12.01 4.55 13.58
C LEU A 164 13.51 4.31 13.77
N GLU A 165 14.07 4.70 14.92
CA GLU A 165 15.48 4.47 15.22
C GLU A 165 15.80 2.98 15.32
N LEU A 166 14.94 2.18 15.97
CA LEU A 166 15.09 0.72 16.04
C LEU A 166 15.01 0.06 14.66
N LEU A 167 13.99 0.40 13.87
CA LEU A 167 13.83 -0.14 12.53
C LEU A 167 15.00 0.24 11.64
N ALA A 168 15.41 1.50 11.65
CA ALA A 168 16.48 1.98 10.79
C ALA A 168 17.83 1.32 11.15
N SER A 169 18.14 1.18 12.45
CA SER A 169 19.42 0.66 12.92
C SER A 169 19.51 -0.88 12.91
N GLN A 170 18.40 -1.59 13.15
CA GLN A 170 18.43 -3.03 13.39
C GLN A 170 17.80 -3.88 12.28
N SER A 171 16.96 -3.31 11.40
CA SER A 171 16.42 -4.06 10.28
C SER A 171 17.29 -3.97 9.03
N LYS A 172 17.28 -5.03 8.22
CA LYS A 172 17.92 -5.09 6.89
C LYS A 172 17.00 -4.54 5.78
N ALA A 173 15.83 -3.99 6.12
CA ALA A 173 14.91 -3.39 5.15
C ALA A 173 15.56 -2.21 4.42
N GLN A 174 15.28 -2.07 3.12
CA GLN A 174 15.75 -0.96 2.30
C GLN A 174 14.85 0.27 2.43
N TYR A 175 13.55 0.06 2.74
CA TYR A 175 12.56 1.12 2.85
C TYR A 175 11.80 1.03 4.18
N ILE A 176 11.51 2.19 4.77
CA ILE A 176 10.56 2.33 5.87
C ILE A 176 9.37 3.14 5.35
N TYR A 177 8.16 2.60 5.53
CA TYR A 177 6.94 3.19 4.99
C TYR A 177 6.15 3.97 6.02
N LEU A 178 5.76 5.19 5.64
CA LEU A 178 4.73 5.97 6.29
C LEU A 178 3.37 5.50 5.75
N VAL A 179 2.51 4.93 6.62
CA VAL A 179 1.21 4.41 6.21
C VAL A 179 0.08 5.14 6.92
N ASP A 180 -0.63 6.00 6.17
CA ASP A 180 -1.88 6.64 6.61
C ASP A 180 -3.06 5.69 6.44
N SER A 181 -3.14 4.67 7.33
CA SER A 181 -4.14 3.59 7.25
C SER A 181 -5.58 4.07 7.42
N TYR A 182 -5.79 5.23 8.05
CA TYR A 182 -7.12 5.77 8.33
C TYR A 182 -7.51 6.90 7.37
N GLY A 183 -6.57 7.33 6.51
CA GLY A 183 -6.79 8.48 5.63
C GLY A 183 -7.08 9.76 6.43
N SER A 184 -6.43 9.89 7.59
CA SER A 184 -6.71 10.94 8.59
C SER A 184 -5.72 12.10 8.51
N LEU A 185 -4.58 11.91 7.85
CA LEU A 185 -3.51 12.90 7.83
C LEU A 185 -3.80 14.01 6.81
N TYR A 186 -3.51 15.24 7.24
CA TYR A 186 -3.46 16.41 6.37
C TYR A 186 -2.05 16.61 5.80
N PRO A 187 -1.88 17.35 4.69
CA PRO A 187 -0.58 17.51 4.03
C PRO A 187 0.54 18.03 4.92
N GLU A 188 0.26 18.99 5.83
CA GLU A 188 1.25 19.50 6.77
C GLU A 188 1.71 18.44 7.79
N GLN A 189 0.81 17.52 8.19
CA GLN A 189 1.16 16.40 9.07
C GLN A 189 2.01 15.38 8.31
N VAL A 190 1.66 15.09 7.05
CA VAL A 190 2.45 14.21 6.17
C VAL A 190 3.85 14.77 5.97
N ARG A 191 3.97 16.09 5.69
CA ARG A 191 5.27 16.77 5.56
C ARG A 191 6.14 16.58 6.81
N ARG A 192 5.58 16.81 7.99
CA ARG A 192 6.30 16.65 9.27
C ARG A 192 6.75 15.22 9.51
N LEU A 193 5.85 14.26 9.30
CA LEU A 193 6.15 12.84 9.48
C LEU A 193 7.19 12.36 8.46
N ALA A 194 7.02 12.67 7.18
CA ALA A 194 7.94 12.25 6.13
C ALA A 194 9.35 12.83 6.33
N ASP A 195 9.47 14.09 6.76
CA ASP A 195 10.76 14.70 7.13
C ASP A 195 11.45 13.94 8.28
N LYS A 196 10.68 13.54 9.31
CA LYS A 196 11.16 12.71 10.43
C LYS A 196 11.66 11.35 9.93
N TYR A 197 10.87 10.65 9.11
CA TYR A 197 11.24 9.37 8.52
C TYR A 197 12.52 9.46 7.68
N ILE A 198 12.60 10.47 6.81
CA ILE A 198 13.76 10.68 5.93
C ILE A 198 15.03 10.92 6.74
N LYS A 199 14.99 11.84 7.73
CA LYS A 199 16.13 12.14 8.58
C LYS A 199 16.70 10.92 9.29
N ILE A 200 15.83 10.03 9.77
CA ILE A 200 16.26 8.81 10.45
C ILE A 200 16.73 7.76 9.43
N ALA A 201 15.97 7.52 8.37
CA ALA A 201 16.30 6.53 7.35
C ALA A 201 17.66 6.82 6.68
N GLU A 202 17.93 8.07 6.34
CA GLU A 202 19.20 8.50 5.69
C GLU A 202 20.44 8.19 6.52
N LYS A 203 20.37 8.28 7.88
CA LYS A 203 21.48 7.91 8.77
C LYS A 203 21.96 6.48 8.56
N TYR A 204 21.06 5.60 8.14
CA TYR A 204 21.31 4.17 7.99
C TYR A 204 21.25 3.72 6.52
N GLY A 205 21.33 4.66 5.57
CA GLY A 205 21.34 4.37 4.13
C GLY A 205 20.04 3.77 3.59
N LYS A 206 18.91 4.05 4.27
CA LYS A 206 17.57 3.60 3.87
C LYS A 206 16.78 4.71 3.18
N SER A 207 15.75 4.31 2.46
CA SER A 207 14.81 5.20 1.79
C SER A 207 13.43 5.14 2.45
N VAL A 208 12.55 6.08 2.08
CA VAL A 208 11.18 6.16 2.63
C VAL A 208 10.15 5.95 1.53
N GLY A 209 9.09 5.21 1.88
CA GLY A 209 7.90 5.06 1.06
C GLY A 209 6.65 5.64 1.73
N ILE A 210 5.60 5.83 0.95
CA ILE A 210 4.28 6.26 1.45
C ILE A 210 3.15 5.42 0.89
N HIS A 211 2.20 5.06 1.76
CA HIS A 211 0.90 4.50 1.41
C HIS A 211 -0.20 5.30 2.10
N ALA A 212 -1.08 5.94 1.32
CA ALA A 212 -2.10 6.83 1.84
C ALA A 212 -3.51 6.41 1.42
N HIS A 213 -4.41 6.27 2.40
CA HIS A 213 -5.84 6.07 2.17
C HIS A 213 -6.59 7.38 1.93
N ASN A 214 -7.75 7.27 1.27
CA ASN A 214 -8.45 8.42 0.66
C ASN A 214 -9.70 8.87 1.45
N ASN A 215 -9.75 8.60 2.76
CA ASN A 215 -10.93 8.89 3.59
C ASN A 215 -11.34 10.36 3.56
N GLN A 216 -10.38 11.29 3.54
CA GLN A 216 -10.61 12.72 3.40
C GLN A 216 -10.35 13.27 2.00
N GLN A 217 -10.27 12.40 0.97
CA GLN A 217 -9.92 12.74 -0.41
C GLN A 217 -8.53 13.35 -0.57
N LEU A 218 -7.62 13.08 0.36
CA LEU A 218 -6.28 13.66 0.39
C LEU A 218 -5.16 12.68 0.01
N ALA A 219 -5.48 11.41 -0.31
CA ALA A 219 -4.44 10.41 -0.60
C ALA A 219 -3.46 10.86 -1.69
N PHE A 220 -3.96 11.40 -2.80
CA PHE A 220 -3.12 11.91 -3.87
C PHE A 220 -2.30 13.14 -3.41
N ALA A 221 -2.94 14.11 -2.78
CA ALA A 221 -2.26 15.31 -2.26
C ALA A 221 -1.17 14.95 -1.24
N ASN A 222 -1.47 14.03 -0.32
CA ASN A 222 -0.52 13.54 0.68
C ASN A 222 0.66 12.79 0.05
N THR A 223 0.41 11.99 -0.99
CA THR A 223 1.46 11.29 -1.73
C THR A 223 2.39 12.28 -2.44
N ILE A 224 1.83 13.32 -3.08
CA ILE A 224 2.63 14.38 -3.72
C ILE A 224 3.43 15.16 -2.69
N GLU A 225 2.80 15.51 -1.56
CA GLU A 225 3.47 16.24 -0.48
C GLU A 225 4.70 15.48 0.04
N ALA A 226 4.55 14.20 0.34
CA ALA A 226 5.65 13.33 0.75
C ALA A 226 6.74 13.24 -0.33
N CYS A 227 6.35 13.06 -1.60
CA CYS A 227 7.26 13.04 -2.74
C CYS A 227 8.05 14.35 -2.84
N SER A 228 7.41 15.52 -2.59
CA SER A 228 8.04 16.84 -2.72
C SER A 228 9.25 17.02 -1.80
N ILE A 229 9.29 16.34 -0.68
CA ILE A 229 10.36 16.47 0.32
C ILE A 229 11.36 15.32 0.31
N GLY A 230 11.17 14.30 -0.54
CA GLY A 230 12.19 13.26 -0.74
C GLY A 230 11.74 11.82 -0.57
N VAL A 231 10.47 11.55 -0.27
CA VAL A 231 9.93 10.19 -0.31
C VAL A 231 10.01 9.68 -1.75
N SER A 232 10.55 8.48 -1.96
CA SER A 232 10.93 7.98 -3.28
C SER A 232 10.17 6.73 -3.75
N LEU A 233 9.45 6.04 -2.88
CA LEU A 233 8.60 4.91 -3.24
C LEU A 233 7.14 5.23 -2.91
N LEU A 234 6.30 5.33 -3.95
CA LEU A 234 4.95 5.87 -3.89
C LEU A 234 3.94 4.78 -4.23
N ASP A 235 3.04 4.46 -3.31
CA ASP A 235 1.97 3.51 -3.54
C ASP A 235 0.76 4.17 -4.18
N ALA A 236 0.15 3.46 -5.14
CA ALA A 236 -1.11 3.84 -5.75
C ALA A 236 -1.92 2.61 -6.15
N THR A 237 -3.18 2.79 -6.49
CA THR A 237 -4.05 1.73 -7.01
C THR A 237 -4.84 2.23 -8.21
N VAL A 238 -5.12 1.36 -9.17
CA VAL A 238 -5.93 1.72 -10.34
C VAL A 238 -7.34 2.08 -9.90
N SER A 239 -7.86 3.22 -10.36
CA SER A 239 -9.14 3.80 -9.95
C SER A 239 -9.27 4.01 -8.44
N GLY A 240 -8.16 4.12 -7.72
CA GLY A 240 -8.14 4.24 -6.27
C GLY A 240 -8.70 3.03 -5.54
N MET A 241 -8.78 1.85 -6.18
CA MET A 241 -9.40 0.66 -5.58
C MET A 241 -8.70 0.27 -4.29
N GLY A 242 -9.46 0.08 -3.22
CA GLY A 242 -8.94 -0.33 -1.93
C GLY A 242 -9.98 -0.27 -0.83
N ARG A 243 -9.58 -0.71 0.36
CA ARG A 243 -10.46 -0.77 1.52
C ARG A 243 -11.16 0.56 1.79
N GLY A 244 -12.49 0.53 1.92
CA GLY A 244 -13.32 1.68 2.27
C GLY A 244 -13.23 2.80 1.24
N ALA A 245 -12.64 3.92 1.63
CA ALA A 245 -12.48 5.10 0.77
C ALA A 245 -11.43 4.93 -0.35
N GLY A 246 -10.70 3.81 -0.34
CA GLY A 246 -9.65 3.55 -1.32
C GLY A 246 -8.34 4.28 -1.03
N ASN A 247 -7.53 4.46 -2.08
CA ASN A 247 -6.12 4.88 -2.02
C ASN A 247 -5.82 6.05 -2.98
N CYS A 248 -4.56 6.43 -3.07
CA CYS A 248 -4.04 7.27 -4.15
C CYS A 248 -4.31 6.60 -5.51
N TYR A 249 -4.79 7.37 -6.49
CA TYR A 249 -5.11 6.89 -7.84
C TYR A 249 -3.86 6.78 -8.71
N SER A 250 -3.58 5.59 -9.27
CA SER A 250 -2.43 5.37 -10.15
C SER A 250 -2.45 6.30 -11.37
N GLU A 251 -3.59 6.47 -12.01
CA GLU A 251 -3.76 7.32 -13.18
C GLU A 251 -3.51 8.81 -12.89
N LEU A 252 -3.81 9.29 -11.66
CA LEU A 252 -3.46 10.64 -11.25
C LEU A 252 -1.96 10.76 -10.96
N LEU A 253 -1.39 9.80 -10.26
CA LEU A 253 0.02 9.81 -9.84
C LEU A 253 0.96 9.75 -11.04
N LEU A 254 0.75 8.80 -11.96
CA LEU A 254 1.58 8.65 -13.16
C LEU A 254 1.50 9.88 -14.07
N GLY A 255 0.30 10.46 -14.21
CA GLY A 255 0.09 11.69 -14.98
C GLY A 255 0.79 12.91 -14.37
N PHE A 256 0.84 12.99 -13.03
CA PHE A 256 1.48 14.08 -12.29
C PHE A 256 3.01 14.02 -12.37
N LEU A 257 3.61 12.84 -12.24
CA LEU A 257 5.05 12.67 -12.13
C LEU A 257 5.83 13.11 -13.38
N ARG A 258 5.19 13.15 -14.54
CA ARG A 258 5.78 13.57 -15.84
C ARG A 258 7.13 12.92 -16.15
N ASN A 259 7.38 11.75 -15.58
CA ASN A 259 8.56 10.96 -15.87
C ASN A 259 8.35 10.25 -17.22
N PRO A 260 9.26 10.39 -18.21
CA PRO A 260 9.12 9.78 -19.52
C PRO A 260 8.96 8.26 -19.54
N LYS A 261 9.35 7.57 -18.47
CA LYS A 261 9.15 6.13 -18.34
C LYS A 261 7.68 5.75 -18.13
N PHE A 262 6.86 6.67 -17.60
CA PHE A 262 5.46 6.37 -17.29
C PHE A 262 4.55 6.67 -18.49
N ASN A 263 3.70 5.71 -18.82
CA ASN A 263 2.67 5.81 -19.84
C ASN A 263 1.30 5.47 -19.22
N ILE A 264 0.42 6.45 -19.12
CA ILE A 264 -0.91 6.29 -18.54
C ILE A 264 -1.87 5.46 -19.42
N VAL A 265 -1.65 5.40 -20.74
CA VAL A 265 -2.61 4.78 -21.69
C VAL A 265 -2.91 3.32 -21.37
N PRO A 266 -1.94 2.44 -21.05
CA PRO A 266 -2.23 1.07 -20.65
C PRO A 266 -3.14 0.97 -19.41
N VAL A 267 -2.93 1.85 -18.41
CA VAL A 267 -3.78 1.92 -17.20
C VAL A 267 -5.21 2.34 -17.58
N LEU A 268 -5.39 3.30 -18.46
CA LEU A 268 -6.73 3.72 -18.93
C LEU A 268 -7.46 2.59 -19.65
N LYS A 269 -6.77 1.83 -20.51
CA LYS A 269 -7.35 0.65 -21.17
C LYS A 269 -7.76 -0.43 -20.17
N PHE A 270 -6.95 -0.65 -19.14
CA PHE A 270 -7.30 -1.57 -18.07
C PHE A 270 -8.55 -1.08 -17.30
N ILE A 271 -8.66 0.21 -17.03
CA ILE A 271 -9.85 0.81 -16.40
C ILE A 271 -11.09 0.54 -17.25
N GLU A 272 -11.03 0.81 -18.54
CA GLU A 272 -12.13 0.58 -19.48
C GLU A 272 -12.59 -0.89 -19.50
N LYS A 273 -11.63 -1.82 -19.56
CA LYS A 273 -11.92 -3.25 -19.68
C LYS A 273 -12.40 -3.88 -18.36
N HIS A 274 -11.81 -3.49 -17.23
CA HIS A 274 -12.00 -4.19 -15.96
C HIS A 274 -12.65 -3.36 -14.86
N MET A 275 -12.20 -2.12 -14.63
CA MET A 275 -12.67 -1.35 -13.47
C MET A 275 -14.07 -0.81 -13.66
N VAL A 276 -14.43 -0.39 -14.89
CA VAL A 276 -15.78 0.07 -15.21
C VAL A 276 -16.80 -1.05 -15.04
N PRO A 277 -16.62 -2.26 -15.63
CA PRO A 277 -17.53 -3.38 -15.38
C PRO A 277 -17.57 -3.84 -13.92
N LEU A 278 -16.42 -3.82 -13.21
CA LEU A 278 -16.36 -4.22 -11.81
C LEU A 278 -17.21 -3.29 -10.92
N LYS A 279 -17.15 -1.97 -11.13
CA LYS A 279 -18.04 -1.02 -10.45
C LYS A 279 -19.51 -1.23 -10.82
N ALA A 280 -19.79 -1.50 -12.08
CA ALA A 280 -21.15 -1.77 -12.56
C ALA A 280 -21.75 -3.08 -11.98
N SER A 281 -20.90 -4.05 -11.60
CA SER A 281 -21.35 -5.29 -10.93
C SER A 281 -21.70 -5.10 -9.44
N GLY A 282 -21.55 -3.90 -8.90
CA GLY A 282 -21.90 -3.59 -7.51
C GLY A 282 -20.74 -3.68 -6.52
N VAL A 283 -19.50 -3.86 -6.97
CA VAL A 283 -18.31 -3.75 -6.10
C VAL A 283 -18.07 -2.28 -5.80
N VAL A 284 -18.13 -1.91 -4.52
CA VAL A 284 -18.10 -0.52 -4.07
C VAL A 284 -16.81 -0.20 -3.32
N TRP A 285 -16.14 0.85 -3.75
CA TRP A 285 -15.06 1.53 -3.03
C TRP A 285 -15.05 3.01 -3.42
N GLY A 286 -14.41 3.81 -2.62
CA GLY A 286 -14.27 5.24 -2.87
C GLY A 286 -14.74 6.08 -1.68
N CYS A 287 -14.50 7.38 -1.77
CA CYS A 287 -14.88 8.31 -0.72
C CYS A 287 -16.40 8.43 -0.62
N ASP A 288 -16.91 8.27 0.61
CA ASP A 288 -18.30 8.50 0.96
C ASP A 288 -18.36 9.07 2.38
N VAL A 289 -19.51 9.62 2.80
CA VAL A 289 -19.66 10.38 4.04
C VAL A 289 -19.16 9.62 5.27
N GLN A 290 -19.52 8.36 5.44
CA GLN A 290 -19.10 7.55 6.60
C GLN A 290 -17.58 7.37 6.68
N TYR A 291 -16.89 7.27 5.53
CA TYR A 291 -15.43 7.18 5.49
C TYR A 291 -14.78 8.53 5.81
N MET A 292 -15.36 9.63 5.31
CA MET A 292 -14.91 10.98 5.64
C MET A 292 -14.98 11.21 7.15
N LEU A 293 -16.09 10.83 7.81
CA LEU A 293 -16.27 10.98 9.24
C LEU A 293 -15.22 10.18 10.04
N THR A 294 -14.97 8.93 9.68
CA THR A 294 -13.92 8.14 10.34
C THR A 294 -12.50 8.69 10.10
N GLY A 295 -12.24 9.27 8.93
CA GLY A 295 -10.99 9.97 8.64
C GLY A 295 -10.80 11.20 9.52
N GLN A 296 -11.82 12.07 9.60
CA GLN A 296 -11.78 13.28 10.42
C GLN A 296 -11.59 13.00 11.92
N THR A 297 -12.19 11.92 12.42
CA THR A 297 -12.09 11.50 13.82
C THR A 297 -10.91 10.59 14.12
N ASN A 298 -10.02 10.36 13.14
CA ASN A 298 -8.84 9.49 13.25
C ASN A 298 -9.18 8.08 13.76
N GLN A 299 -10.23 7.47 13.20
CA GLN A 299 -10.71 6.16 13.62
C GLN A 299 -10.52 5.10 12.53
N HIS A 300 -10.38 3.86 12.98
CA HIS A 300 -10.28 2.73 12.07
C HIS A 300 -11.54 2.62 11.18
N PRO A 301 -11.43 2.48 9.86
CA PRO A 301 -12.58 2.49 8.92
C PRO A 301 -13.55 1.32 9.06
N ARG A 302 -13.29 0.34 9.97
CA ARG A 302 -14.21 -0.80 10.21
C ARG A 302 -15.62 -0.39 10.59
N THR A 303 -15.76 0.70 11.34
CA THR A 303 -17.07 1.24 11.75
C THR A 303 -17.83 1.80 10.55
N ALA A 304 -17.14 2.52 9.66
CA ALA A 304 -17.72 2.99 8.40
C ALA A 304 -18.08 1.83 7.45
N ILE A 305 -17.24 0.79 7.38
CA ILE A 305 -17.54 -0.42 6.60
C ILE A 305 -18.78 -1.13 7.15
N ALA A 306 -18.91 -1.25 8.47
CA ALA A 306 -20.10 -1.83 9.10
C ALA A 306 -21.37 -0.99 8.84
N PHE A 307 -21.24 0.36 8.90
CA PHE A 307 -22.31 1.29 8.55
C PHE A 307 -22.81 1.07 7.12
N THR A 308 -21.88 0.96 6.15
CA THR A 308 -22.20 0.70 4.74
C THR A 308 -22.88 -0.68 4.56
N LYS A 309 -22.33 -1.73 5.20
CA LYS A 309 -22.91 -3.08 5.11
C LYS A 309 -24.32 -3.18 5.70
N ALA A 310 -24.63 -2.32 6.68
CA ALA A 310 -25.96 -2.22 7.28
C ALA A 310 -26.90 -1.28 6.49
N GLU A 311 -26.48 -0.78 5.33
CA GLU A 311 -27.24 0.13 4.45
C GLU A 311 -27.79 1.36 5.19
N ARG A 312 -27.07 1.83 6.22
CA ARG A 312 -27.45 2.99 7.03
C ARG A 312 -27.23 4.29 6.26
N THR A 313 -28.09 5.29 6.56
CA THR A 313 -28.04 6.65 6.00
C THR A 313 -28.16 7.75 7.06
N ASP A 314 -28.19 7.37 8.33
CA ASP A 314 -28.32 8.26 9.49
C ASP A 314 -26.95 8.82 9.92
N TYR A 315 -26.28 9.55 9.01
CA TYR A 315 -24.91 10.05 9.18
C TYR A 315 -24.72 10.92 10.43
N ALA A 316 -25.68 11.75 10.79
CA ALA A 316 -25.60 12.58 11.98
C ALA A 316 -25.54 11.71 13.26
N LYS A 317 -26.38 10.67 13.34
CA LYS A 317 -26.35 9.71 14.44
C LYS A 317 -25.05 8.91 14.44
N PHE A 318 -24.58 8.47 13.27
CA PHE A 318 -23.29 7.79 13.16
C PHE A 318 -22.14 8.66 13.67
N TYR A 319 -22.15 9.97 13.36
CA TYR A 319 -21.14 10.90 13.87
C TYR A 319 -21.16 10.98 15.41
N THR A 320 -22.33 11.13 16.03
CA THR A 320 -22.44 11.15 17.50
C THR A 320 -22.02 9.81 18.13
N GLU A 321 -22.33 8.67 17.49
CA GLU A 321 -21.90 7.34 17.95
C GLU A 321 -20.38 7.20 17.98
N ILE A 322 -19.66 7.73 16.97
CA ILE A 322 -18.20 7.59 16.86
C ILE A 322 -17.42 8.65 17.64
N THR A 323 -18.02 9.82 17.93
CA THR A 323 -17.37 10.89 18.72
C THR A 323 -17.71 10.80 20.20
N GLY A 324 -18.84 10.19 20.57
CA GLY A 324 -19.38 10.22 21.92
C GLY A 324 -20.02 11.56 22.29
N ASP A 325 -20.23 12.45 21.32
CA ASP A 325 -20.92 13.71 21.51
C ASP A 325 -22.45 13.47 21.43
N GLU A 326 -23.22 13.89 22.43
CA GLU A 326 -24.70 13.88 22.43
C GLU A 326 -25.27 15.16 21.81
#